data_4797a1e107e04d0e43767eec7ca2e457
#
_entry.id   4797a1e107e04d0e43767eec7ca2e457
#
_cell.length_a   1.000
_cell.length_b   1.000
_cell.length_c   1.000
_cell.angle_alpha   90.00
_cell.angle_beta   90.00
_cell.angle_gamma   90.00
#
_symmetry.space_group_name_H-M   'P 1'
#
loop_
_entity.id
_entity.type
_entity.pdbx_description
1 polymer ?
#
loop_
_entity_poly.entity_id
_entity_poly.type
_entity_poly.pdbx_seq_one_letter_code
_entity_poly.pdbx_strand_id
1 'polypeptide(L)'
;MEFVADLHLHSKHSRAVSRDMNLPTMALWAHKKGLDILSTGDWTHPIWIREIKQSLEEAGNGLYTLKSQISNSKSQTKQVRFLLSVEISSIYSQGGKVRRIHNLIFSPKLETCEKINASLVKRGCNLNADGRPIIGLSSENLSELVFSIDENAMIIPCHAWTPWFSLYGSNSGFDSIDECFGKFADKITAIETGLSSDPYMNWQIKELQNRSILSFSDAHSPAKMGREATVFVSKNGNSKITYQDIRLAIMQEKQAKFKIGYTIEFYPEEGKYHFTGHRNCNYVQTPDQTRKNGTICPVCKRPLTVGVMHRVEDLAKDGFDKEVYKTNSNGVKWITDPAKIHPPFVKLVPLNEIIAESLHSTVSSQKVKDLFDKLCENLGSELNILLKVPISEITKQAGEKVAQGVEKVRKGDIEIIAGFDGQYGIVKIWKDAQIKEKQQDLASQLGIDF
;
A
#
# COMPACT_ATOMS: atom_id res chain seq x y z
N MET A 1 21.57 -5.45 -6.45
CA MET A 1 20.51 -5.03 -7.38
C MET A 1 19.21 -4.94 -6.64
N GLU A 2 18.38 -3.94 -6.97
CA GLU A 2 17.08 -3.67 -6.35
C GLU A 2 15.96 -3.93 -7.35
N PHE A 3 14.79 -4.37 -6.85
CA PHE A 3 13.55 -4.51 -7.60
C PHE A 3 12.42 -3.85 -6.81
N VAL A 4 11.85 -2.81 -7.37
CA VAL A 4 10.71 -2.09 -6.76
C VAL A 4 9.43 -2.77 -7.20
N ALA A 5 8.61 -3.20 -6.25
CA ALA A 5 7.40 -3.97 -6.50
C ALA A 5 6.17 -3.29 -5.91
N ASP A 6 5.13 -3.17 -6.72
CA ASP A 6 3.78 -2.78 -6.31
C ASP A 6 2.82 -3.93 -6.63
N LEU A 7 2.49 -4.71 -5.60
CA LEU A 7 1.81 -6.00 -5.77
C LEU A 7 0.34 -5.99 -5.35
N HIS A 8 -0.22 -4.81 -5.06
CA HIS A 8 -1.65 -4.63 -4.83
C HIS A 8 -2.21 -3.59 -5.80
N LEU A 9 -2.69 -4.08 -6.92
CA LEU A 9 -3.28 -3.28 -7.99
C LEU A 9 -4.62 -3.86 -8.40
N HIS A 10 -5.50 -3.00 -8.91
CA HIS A 10 -6.79 -3.40 -9.44
C HIS A 10 -6.86 -3.18 -10.95
N SER A 11 -7.64 -4.02 -11.64
CA SER A 11 -7.91 -3.87 -13.07
C SER A 11 -9.13 -2.99 -13.32
N LYS A 12 -9.30 -2.59 -14.57
CA LYS A 12 -10.50 -1.88 -15.06
C LYS A 12 -11.84 -2.61 -14.81
N HIS A 13 -11.80 -3.87 -14.34
CA HIS A 13 -12.97 -4.69 -14.01
C HIS A 13 -13.36 -4.61 -12.54
N SER A 14 -12.58 -3.95 -11.71
CA SER A 14 -12.94 -3.65 -10.32
C SER A 14 -13.72 -2.35 -10.21
N ARG A 15 -14.63 -2.30 -9.22
CA ARG A 15 -15.49 -1.14 -8.95
C ARG A 15 -14.64 0.07 -8.58
N ALA A 16 -15.03 1.24 -9.11
CA ALA A 16 -14.38 2.53 -8.88
C ALA A 16 -12.93 2.62 -9.40
N VAL A 17 -12.54 1.75 -10.31
CA VAL A 17 -11.20 1.73 -10.95
C VAL A 17 -11.25 2.37 -12.33
N SER A 18 -10.20 3.09 -12.69
CA SER A 18 -10.02 3.70 -14.02
C SER A 18 -10.03 2.63 -15.13
N ARG A 19 -10.64 2.95 -16.25
CA ARG A 19 -10.58 2.12 -17.48
C ARG A 19 -9.14 1.96 -18.01
N ASP A 20 -8.24 2.86 -17.62
CA ASP A 20 -6.82 2.83 -17.99
C ASP A 20 -6.01 1.79 -17.20
N MET A 21 -6.59 1.17 -16.16
CA MET A 21 -5.97 0.05 -15.45
C MET A 21 -6.06 -1.24 -16.28
N ASN A 22 -5.30 -1.26 -17.36
CA ASN A 22 -5.06 -2.39 -18.26
C ASN A 22 -3.55 -2.67 -18.35
N LEU A 23 -3.17 -3.90 -18.68
CA LEU A 23 -1.78 -4.36 -18.60
C LEU A 23 -0.78 -3.50 -19.41
N PRO A 24 -1.06 -3.08 -20.65
CA PRO A 24 -0.14 -2.20 -21.40
C PRO A 24 0.04 -0.83 -20.75
N THR A 25 -1.04 -0.20 -20.28
CA THR A 25 -0.97 1.10 -19.61
C THR A 25 -0.27 1.00 -18.25
N MET A 26 -0.54 -0.06 -17.49
CA MET A 26 0.17 -0.33 -16.24
C MET A 26 1.68 -0.47 -16.47
N ALA A 27 2.11 -1.22 -17.49
CA ALA A 27 3.53 -1.35 -17.83
C ALA A 27 4.17 -0.01 -18.22
N LEU A 28 3.46 0.82 -18.99
CA LEU A 28 3.93 2.16 -19.36
C LEU A 28 4.14 3.04 -18.12
N TRP A 29 3.17 3.05 -17.21
CA TRP A 29 3.27 3.82 -15.97
C TRP A 29 4.31 3.26 -15.00
N ALA A 30 4.54 1.95 -15.00
CA ALA A 30 5.60 1.35 -14.20
C ALA A 30 6.99 1.94 -14.55
N HIS A 31 7.27 2.16 -15.83
CA HIS A 31 8.51 2.82 -16.25
C HIS A 31 8.59 4.26 -15.71
N LYS A 32 7.51 5.05 -15.83
CA LYS A 32 7.46 6.42 -15.31
C LYS A 32 7.62 6.46 -13.79
N LYS A 33 7.02 5.51 -13.10
CA LYS A 33 7.08 5.40 -11.63
C LYS A 33 8.41 4.81 -11.11
N GLY A 34 9.07 3.95 -11.88
CA GLY A 34 10.27 3.23 -11.46
C GLY A 34 9.96 1.89 -10.81
N LEU A 35 8.86 1.25 -11.22
CA LEU A 35 8.44 -0.05 -10.74
C LEU A 35 8.96 -1.15 -11.66
N ASP A 36 9.51 -2.19 -11.11
CA ASP A 36 10.07 -3.34 -11.83
C ASP A 36 9.08 -4.51 -11.89
N ILE A 37 8.26 -4.65 -10.84
CA ILE A 37 7.32 -5.74 -10.67
C ILE A 37 5.97 -5.16 -10.28
N LEU A 38 4.94 -5.54 -11.02
CA LEU A 38 3.55 -5.20 -10.76
C LEU A 38 2.76 -6.46 -10.44
N SER A 39 1.62 -6.33 -9.80
CA SER A 39 0.61 -7.37 -9.80
C SER A 39 -0.35 -7.22 -10.99
N THR A 40 -0.96 -8.33 -11.40
CA THR A 40 -2.04 -8.28 -12.40
C THR A 40 -3.35 -7.75 -11.81
N GLY A 41 -3.54 -7.96 -10.50
CA GLY A 41 -4.84 -7.80 -9.86
C GLY A 41 -5.91 -8.73 -10.46
N ASP A 42 -6.99 -8.91 -9.76
CA ASP A 42 -8.33 -9.30 -10.23
C ASP A 42 -8.44 -10.57 -11.11
N TRP A 43 -7.47 -11.50 -11.05
CA TRP A 43 -7.50 -12.70 -11.92
C TRP A 43 -8.72 -13.61 -11.68
N THR A 44 -9.52 -13.37 -10.64
CA THR A 44 -10.80 -14.07 -10.45
C THR A 44 -11.85 -13.65 -11.46
N HIS A 45 -11.80 -12.43 -11.98
CA HIS A 45 -12.78 -11.95 -12.94
C HIS A 45 -12.63 -12.65 -14.30
N PRO A 46 -13.70 -13.30 -14.85
CA PRO A 46 -13.56 -14.18 -16.03
C PRO A 46 -13.13 -13.49 -17.30
N ILE A 47 -13.42 -12.21 -17.48
CA ILE A 47 -12.94 -11.43 -18.62
C ILE A 47 -11.46 -11.08 -18.41
N TRP A 48 -11.09 -10.67 -17.19
CA TRP A 48 -9.73 -10.23 -16.91
C TRP A 48 -8.70 -11.38 -17.00
N ILE A 49 -9.00 -12.56 -16.47
CA ILE A 49 -8.08 -13.71 -16.60
C ILE A 49 -7.87 -14.11 -18.07
N ARG A 50 -8.87 -13.93 -18.95
CA ARG A 50 -8.70 -14.12 -20.39
C ARG A 50 -7.79 -13.05 -21.00
N GLU A 51 -7.95 -11.78 -20.60
CA GLU A 51 -7.05 -10.69 -21.04
C GLU A 51 -5.62 -10.94 -20.58
N ILE A 52 -5.41 -11.39 -19.33
CA ILE A 52 -4.10 -11.80 -18.81
C ILE A 52 -3.45 -12.84 -19.70
N LYS A 53 -4.17 -13.95 -20.03
CA LYS A 53 -3.67 -15.01 -20.90
C LYS A 53 -3.37 -14.56 -22.32
N GLN A 54 -4.16 -13.63 -22.84
CA GLN A 54 -3.96 -13.07 -24.19
C GLN A 54 -2.75 -12.12 -24.24
N SER A 55 -2.53 -11.33 -23.18
CA SER A 55 -1.58 -10.23 -23.16
C SER A 55 -0.22 -10.58 -22.59
N LEU A 56 -0.17 -11.55 -21.67
CA LEU A 56 1.05 -11.92 -20.98
C LEU A 56 1.59 -13.28 -21.44
N GLU A 57 2.91 -13.40 -21.36
CA GLU A 57 3.64 -14.67 -21.52
C GLU A 57 4.51 -14.90 -20.28
N GLU A 58 4.74 -16.13 -19.92
CA GLU A 58 5.59 -16.47 -18.78
C GLU A 58 7.05 -16.14 -19.10
N ALA A 59 7.65 -15.30 -18.24
CA ALA A 59 9.05 -14.90 -18.36
C ALA A 59 10.03 -15.92 -17.75
N GLY A 60 9.51 -17.12 -17.45
CA GLY A 60 10.17 -18.12 -16.63
C GLY A 60 10.03 -17.80 -15.14
N ASN A 61 9.79 -18.83 -14.32
CA ASN A 61 9.83 -18.73 -12.86
C ASN A 61 8.64 -18.02 -12.16
N GLY A 62 7.43 -18.10 -12.72
CA GLY A 62 6.20 -17.59 -12.09
C GLY A 62 6.01 -16.08 -12.14
N LEU A 63 6.79 -15.39 -12.95
CA LEU A 63 6.55 -14.00 -13.35
C LEU A 63 6.23 -13.93 -14.84
N TYR A 64 5.46 -12.92 -15.23
CA TYR A 64 4.94 -12.75 -16.57
C TYR A 64 5.40 -11.42 -17.16
N THR A 65 5.43 -11.33 -18.49
CA THR A 65 5.76 -10.10 -19.22
C THR A 65 4.75 -9.86 -20.34
N LEU A 66 4.61 -8.63 -20.79
CA LEU A 66 3.81 -8.35 -21.98
C LEU A 66 4.42 -9.05 -23.20
N LYS A 67 3.56 -9.73 -23.98
CA LYS A 67 3.95 -10.30 -25.26
C LYS A 67 4.50 -9.21 -26.19
N SER A 68 5.51 -9.53 -26.96
CA SER A 68 6.22 -8.59 -27.85
C SER A 68 5.29 -7.86 -28.83
N GLN A 69 4.22 -8.50 -29.26
CA GLN A 69 3.21 -7.93 -30.17
C GLN A 69 2.38 -6.80 -29.55
N ILE A 70 2.32 -6.72 -28.21
CA ILE A 70 1.56 -5.73 -27.45
C ILE A 70 2.47 -4.66 -26.88
N SER A 71 3.74 -4.99 -26.69
CA SER A 71 4.77 -4.08 -26.20
C SER A 71 5.14 -3.08 -27.30
N ASN A 72 4.63 -1.85 -27.22
CA ASN A 72 4.99 -0.76 -28.14
C ASN A 72 6.42 -0.21 -27.93
N SER A 73 7.22 -0.83 -27.06
CA SER A 73 8.55 -0.32 -26.72
C SER A 73 9.56 -0.64 -27.82
N LYS A 74 9.77 0.31 -28.74
CA LYS A 74 10.99 0.40 -29.57
C LYS A 74 12.24 0.74 -28.73
N SER A 75 12.10 0.96 -27.42
CA SER A 75 13.20 1.31 -26.52
C SER A 75 13.71 0.09 -25.78
N GLN A 76 15.01 0.02 -25.55
CA GLN A 76 15.72 -0.95 -24.71
C GLN A 76 15.41 -0.77 -23.21
N THR A 77 14.18 -0.36 -22.84
CA THR A 77 13.78 -0.19 -21.45
C THR A 77 13.66 -1.53 -20.76
N LYS A 78 14.06 -1.60 -19.52
CA LYS A 78 13.94 -2.78 -18.64
C LYS A 78 12.49 -3.29 -18.65
N GLN A 79 12.30 -4.57 -19.01
CA GLN A 79 10.97 -5.15 -19.14
C GLN A 79 10.29 -5.28 -17.77
N VAL A 80 9.10 -4.70 -17.64
CA VAL A 80 8.26 -4.81 -16.44
C VAL A 80 7.74 -6.24 -16.32
N ARG A 81 7.73 -6.76 -15.10
CA ARG A 81 7.22 -8.11 -14.80
C ARG A 81 5.91 -8.01 -14.05
N PHE A 82 5.06 -9.00 -14.27
CA PHE A 82 3.77 -9.12 -13.59
C PHE A 82 3.74 -10.39 -12.75
N LEU A 83 3.23 -10.25 -11.53
CA LEU A 83 2.91 -11.34 -10.61
C LEU A 83 1.39 -11.50 -10.56
N LEU A 84 0.89 -12.74 -10.60
CA LEU A 84 -0.53 -13.01 -10.55
C LEU A 84 -1.08 -12.77 -9.15
N SER A 85 -1.98 -11.79 -8.99
CA SER A 85 -2.62 -11.48 -7.71
C SER A 85 -4.12 -11.27 -7.84
N VAL A 86 -4.83 -11.39 -6.73
CA VAL A 86 -6.21 -10.93 -6.56
C VAL A 86 -6.44 -10.51 -5.12
N GLU A 87 -7.21 -9.48 -4.91
CA GLU A 87 -7.81 -9.16 -3.61
C GLU A 87 -9.18 -9.84 -3.51
N ILE A 88 -9.42 -10.58 -2.43
CA ILE A 88 -10.70 -11.22 -2.13
C ILE A 88 -11.29 -10.61 -0.87
N SER A 89 -12.55 -10.17 -0.96
CA SER A 89 -13.33 -9.63 0.15
C SER A 89 -14.15 -10.75 0.82
N SER A 90 -13.71 -11.20 1.99
CA SER A 90 -14.41 -12.17 2.83
C SER A 90 -15.39 -11.47 3.75
N ILE A 91 -16.70 -11.78 3.64
CA ILE A 91 -17.76 -11.26 4.52
C ILE A 91 -18.51 -12.45 5.12
N TYR A 92 -18.41 -12.64 6.43
CA TYR A 92 -18.97 -13.79 7.14
C TYR A 92 -19.27 -13.47 8.59
N SER A 93 -19.93 -14.39 9.30
CA SER A 93 -20.20 -14.27 10.73
C SER A 93 -19.29 -15.20 11.53
N GLN A 94 -18.61 -14.66 12.54
CA GLN A 94 -17.76 -15.42 13.47
C GLN A 94 -17.74 -14.75 14.83
N GLY A 95 -17.91 -15.54 15.91
CA GLY A 95 -17.92 -15.03 17.29
C GLY A 95 -19.07 -14.05 17.56
N GLY A 96 -20.22 -14.23 16.91
CA GLY A 96 -21.40 -13.34 17.05
C GLY A 96 -21.27 -11.98 16.35
N LYS A 97 -20.19 -11.75 15.57
CA LYS A 97 -19.93 -10.50 14.85
C LYS A 97 -19.85 -10.75 13.35
N VAL A 98 -20.24 -9.74 12.55
CA VAL A 98 -19.97 -9.73 11.11
C VAL A 98 -18.52 -9.34 10.89
N ARG A 99 -17.75 -10.26 10.30
CA ARG A 99 -16.36 -10.07 9.93
C ARG A 99 -16.26 -9.66 8.46
N ARG A 100 -15.35 -8.74 8.17
CA ARG A 100 -15.07 -8.25 6.81
C ARG A 100 -13.57 -8.12 6.68
N ILE A 101 -12.98 -9.02 5.91
CA ILE A 101 -11.52 -9.11 5.76
C ILE A 101 -11.19 -9.13 4.28
N HIS A 102 -10.20 -8.34 3.89
CA HIS A 102 -9.61 -8.40 2.57
C HIS A 102 -8.28 -9.16 2.63
N ASN A 103 -8.10 -10.07 1.68
CA ASN A 103 -6.92 -10.88 1.55
C ASN A 103 -6.38 -10.81 0.13
N LEU A 104 -5.10 -10.46 -0.03
CA LEU A 104 -4.37 -10.67 -1.27
C LEU A 104 -3.99 -12.14 -1.39
N ILE A 105 -4.21 -12.70 -2.58
CA ILE A 105 -3.72 -14.03 -2.94
C ILE A 105 -2.75 -13.87 -4.11
N PHE A 106 -1.54 -14.36 -3.92
CA PHE A 106 -0.53 -14.44 -4.97
C PHE A 106 -0.41 -15.88 -5.46
N SER A 107 -0.44 -16.04 -6.78
CA SER A 107 -0.37 -17.36 -7.42
C SER A 107 0.91 -17.49 -8.23
N PRO A 108 1.61 -18.65 -8.15
CA PRO A 108 2.83 -18.87 -8.93
C PRO A 108 2.54 -19.08 -10.42
N LYS A 109 1.32 -19.47 -10.81
CA LYS A 109 0.97 -19.81 -12.20
C LYS A 109 -0.53 -19.69 -12.49
N LEU A 110 -0.86 -19.48 -13.76
CA LEU A 110 -2.25 -19.34 -14.23
C LEU A 110 -3.13 -20.56 -13.94
N GLU A 111 -2.56 -21.76 -14.01
CA GLU A 111 -3.29 -22.99 -13.68
C GLU A 111 -3.81 -22.99 -12.23
N THR A 112 -3.01 -22.49 -11.29
CA THR A 112 -3.43 -22.33 -9.89
C THR A 112 -4.59 -21.34 -9.79
N CYS A 113 -4.53 -20.20 -10.49
CA CYS A 113 -5.64 -19.23 -10.54
C CYS A 113 -6.93 -19.87 -11.04
N GLU A 114 -6.86 -20.66 -12.13
CA GLU A 114 -8.02 -21.35 -12.71
C GLU A 114 -8.64 -22.37 -11.77
N LYS A 115 -7.81 -23.14 -11.07
CA LYS A 115 -8.29 -24.14 -10.08
C LYS A 115 -8.97 -23.45 -8.89
N ILE A 116 -8.41 -22.32 -8.41
CA ILE A 116 -9.04 -21.52 -7.34
C ILE A 116 -10.38 -20.97 -7.83
N ASN A 117 -10.44 -20.37 -9.03
CA ASN A 117 -11.67 -19.85 -9.63
C ASN A 117 -12.75 -20.94 -9.75
N ALA A 118 -12.41 -22.10 -10.28
CA ALA A 118 -13.34 -23.24 -10.40
C ALA A 118 -13.87 -23.68 -9.03
N SER A 119 -13.01 -23.69 -8.00
CA SER A 119 -13.38 -24.05 -6.64
C SER A 119 -14.29 -23.01 -5.98
N LEU A 120 -14.07 -21.71 -6.22
CA LEU A 120 -14.92 -20.61 -5.75
C LEU A 120 -16.30 -20.65 -6.43
N VAL A 121 -16.33 -20.83 -7.75
CA VAL A 121 -17.59 -20.97 -8.52
C VAL A 121 -18.41 -22.18 -8.04
N LYS A 122 -17.75 -23.33 -7.81
CA LYS A 122 -18.41 -24.53 -7.26
C LYS A 122 -19.06 -24.27 -5.89
N ARG A 123 -18.56 -23.32 -5.13
CA ARG A 123 -19.12 -22.89 -3.84
C ARG A 123 -20.17 -21.77 -3.98
N GLY A 124 -20.57 -21.41 -5.21
CA GLY A 124 -21.59 -20.39 -5.48
C GLY A 124 -21.08 -18.97 -5.43
N CYS A 125 -19.76 -18.72 -5.43
CA CYS A 125 -19.21 -17.37 -5.46
C CYS A 125 -19.41 -16.72 -6.83
N ASN A 126 -19.89 -15.47 -6.85
CA ASN A 126 -20.07 -14.70 -8.08
C ASN A 126 -18.80 -13.93 -8.43
N LEU A 127 -18.02 -14.45 -9.36
CA LEU A 127 -16.76 -13.84 -9.81
C LEU A 127 -16.94 -12.81 -10.95
N ASN A 128 -18.18 -12.65 -11.48
CA ASN A 128 -18.44 -11.72 -12.58
C ASN A 128 -18.80 -10.29 -12.09
N ALA A 129 -19.10 -10.13 -10.81
CA ALA A 129 -19.67 -8.89 -10.30
C ALA A 129 -18.62 -7.77 -10.09
N ASP A 130 -17.38 -8.16 -9.80
CA ASP A 130 -16.28 -7.24 -9.46
C ASP A 130 -14.94 -7.97 -9.63
N GLY A 131 -13.88 -7.27 -10.03
CA GLY A 131 -12.52 -7.82 -10.04
C GLY A 131 -12.06 -8.27 -8.65
N ARG A 132 -12.56 -7.59 -7.61
CA ARG A 132 -12.42 -7.95 -6.20
C ARG A 132 -13.72 -8.64 -5.71
N PRO A 133 -13.84 -9.96 -5.81
CA PRO A 133 -15.09 -10.65 -5.48
C PRO A 133 -15.38 -10.63 -3.98
N ILE A 134 -16.66 -10.45 -3.65
CA ILE A 134 -17.16 -10.64 -2.28
C ILE A 134 -17.60 -12.09 -2.13
N ILE A 135 -17.05 -12.77 -1.13
CA ILE A 135 -17.35 -14.18 -0.84
C ILE A 135 -17.79 -14.37 0.62
N GLY A 136 -18.57 -15.43 0.86
CA GLY A 136 -19.03 -15.82 2.20
C GLY A 136 -18.06 -16.73 2.97
N LEU A 137 -16.87 -17.02 2.44
CA LEU A 137 -15.88 -17.86 3.12
C LEU A 137 -15.11 -17.03 4.17
N SER A 138 -14.84 -17.64 5.35
CA SER A 138 -13.90 -17.07 6.31
C SER A 138 -12.49 -17.05 5.74
N SER A 139 -11.60 -16.22 6.32
CA SER A 139 -10.19 -16.20 5.94
C SER A 139 -9.51 -17.57 6.15
N GLU A 140 -9.90 -18.30 7.19
CA GLU A 140 -9.42 -19.68 7.42
C GLU A 140 -9.87 -20.63 6.30
N ASN A 141 -11.16 -20.63 5.94
CA ASN A 141 -11.69 -21.51 4.88
C ASN A 141 -11.14 -21.13 3.50
N LEU A 142 -10.91 -19.85 3.25
CA LEU A 142 -10.25 -19.37 2.04
C LEU A 142 -8.80 -19.86 2.00
N SER A 143 -8.09 -19.83 3.11
CA SER A 143 -6.71 -20.34 3.23
C SER A 143 -6.65 -21.84 2.99
N GLU A 144 -7.59 -22.60 3.55
CA GLU A 144 -7.70 -24.04 3.30
C GLU A 144 -7.90 -24.36 1.81
N LEU A 145 -8.80 -23.63 1.16
CA LEU A 145 -9.04 -23.78 -0.27
C LEU A 145 -7.78 -23.51 -1.09
N VAL A 146 -7.14 -22.36 -0.85
CA VAL A 146 -5.98 -21.91 -1.64
C VAL A 146 -4.79 -22.85 -1.44
N PHE A 147 -4.42 -23.16 -0.21
CA PHE A 147 -3.26 -24.01 0.10
C PHE A 147 -3.48 -25.48 -0.24
N SER A 148 -4.73 -25.97 -0.30
CA SER A 148 -5.02 -27.30 -0.81
C SER A 148 -4.82 -27.43 -2.32
N ILE A 149 -4.90 -26.33 -3.06
CA ILE A 149 -4.68 -26.28 -4.52
C ILE A 149 -3.21 -26.08 -4.85
N ASP A 150 -2.55 -25.16 -4.13
CA ASP A 150 -1.14 -24.86 -4.34
C ASP A 150 -0.51 -24.32 -3.04
N GLU A 151 0.36 -25.10 -2.42
CA GLU A 151 1.05 -24.72 -1.19
C GLU A 151 2.06 -23.57 -1.39
N ASN A 152 2.45 -23.29 -2.63
CA ASN A 152 3.33 -22.18 -2.98
C ASN A 152 2.58 -20.87 -3.20
N ALA A 153 1.26 -20.86 -3.19
CA ALA A 153 0.50 -19.62 -3.14
C ALA A 153 0.81 -18.86 -1.84
N MET A 154 0.61 -17.53 -1.85
CA MET A 154 0.72 -16.72 -0.65
C MET A 154 -0.62 -16.04 -0.37
N ILE A 155 -0.96 -15.91 0.90
CA ILE A 155 -2.11 -15.13 1.38
C ILE A 155 -1.58 -14.06 2.32
N ILE A 156 -1.96 -12.82 2.04
CA ILE A 156 -1.51 -11.65 2.81
C ILE A 156 -2.73 -10.79 3.13
N PRO A 157 -3.08 -10.60 4.41
CA PRO A 157 -4.10 -9.65 4.80
C PRO A 157 -3.70 -8.25 4.31
N CYS A 158 -4.55 -7.60 3.52
CA CYS A 158 -4.26 -6.30 2.96
C CYS A 158 -4.78 -5.16 3.82
N HIS A 159 -4.14 -3.96 3.70
CA HIS A 159 -4.46 -2.74 4.45
C HIS A 159 -4.97 -3.04 5.88
N ALA A 160 -4.10 -3.70 6.66
CA ALA A 160 -4.45 -4.46 7.86
C ALA A 160 -5.21 -3.68 8.96
N TRP A 161 -5.30 -2.34 8.90
CA TRP A 161 -5.78 -1.49 9.98
C TRP A 161 -7.03 -0.66 9.71
N THR A 162 -7.54 -0.60 8.49
CA THR A 162 -8.79 0.15 8.24
C THR A 162 -9.91 -0.37 9.14
N PRO A 163 -10.81 0.49 9.67
CA PRO A 163 -11.84 0.05 10.62
C PRO A 163 -12.73 -1.09 10.11
N TRP A 164 -12.94 -1.17 8.79
CA TRP A 164 -13.66 -2.23 8.09
C TRP A 164 -12.79 -2.86 7.02
N PHE A 165 -13.07 -4.10 6.68
CA PHE A 165 -12.42 -4.87 5.61
C PHE A 165 -10.92 -5.12 5.84
N SER A 166 -10.51 -5.27 7.09
CA SER A 166 -9.11 -5.49 7.43
C SER A 166 -8.94 -6.42 8.62
N LEU A 167 -7.75 -7.00 8.76
CA LEU A 167 -7.42 -7.96 9.81
C LEU A 167 -7.62 -7.37 11.20
N TYR A 168 -7.02 -6.21 11.51
CA TYR A 168 -7.07 -5.58 12.83
C TYR A 168 -8.13 -4.48 12.96
N GLY A 169 -9.02 -4.37 11.98
CA GLY A 169 -10.02 -3.31 11.93
C GLY A 169 -10.90 -3.23 13.17
N SER A 170 -11.03 -2.05 13.76
CA SER A 170 -11.76 -1.79 15.00
C SER A 170 -13.25 -2.18 14.94
N ASN A 171 -13.86 -2.18 13.75
CA ASN A 171 -15.28 -2.48 13.60
C ASN A 171 -15.59 -3.89 13.11
N SER A 172 -14.74 -4.48 12.26
CA SER A 172 -15.05 -5.77 11.65
C SER A 172 -13.86 -6.75 11.61
N GLY A 173 -12.73 -6.38 12.19
CA GLY A 173 -11.53 -7.19 12.26
C GLY A 173 -11.45 -8.09 13.50
N PHE A 174 -10.25 -8.54 13.77
CA PHE A 174 -9.86 -9.42 14.87
C PHE A 174 -8.76 -8.76 15.70
N ASP A 175 -8.43 -9.37 16.84
CA ASP A 175 -7.34 -8.90 17.69
C ASP A 175 -6.02 -9.64 17.39
N SER A 176 -6.06 -10.73 16.64
CA SER A 176 -4.89 -11.51 16.25
C SER A 176 -5.06 -12.23 14.91
N ILE A 177 -3.93 -12.65 14.32
CA ILE A 177 -3.87 -13.50 13.14
C ILE A 177 -4.48 -14.88 13.45
N ASP A 178 -4.23 -15.42 14.64
CA ASP A 178 -4.78 -16.70 15.07
C ASP A 178 -6.32 -16.70 15.07
N GLU A 179 -6.95 -15.65 15.58
CA GLU A 179 -8.42 -15.53 15.57
C GLU A 179 -9.00 -15.49 14.16
N CYS A 180 -8.28 -14.89 13.20
CA CYS A 180 -8.73 -14.72 11.82
C CYS A 180 -8.47 -15.94 10.95
N PHE A 181 -7.31 -16.58 11.09
CA PHE A 181 -6.82 -17.63 10.18
C PHE A 181 -6.76 -19.03 10.80
N GLY A 182 -6.99 -19.17 12.12
CA GLY A 182 -7.01 -20.44 12.84
C GLY A 182 -5.77 -21.28 12.55
N LYS A 183 -5.96 -22.53 12.12
CA LYS A 183 -4.85 -23.46 11.82
C LYS A 183 -3.89 -23.02 10.71
N PHE A 184 -4.22 -21.95 9.98
CA PHE A 184 -3.35 -21.39 8.94
C PHE A 184 -2.59 -20.13 9.37
N ALA A 185 -2.69 -19.70 10.63
CA ALA A 185 -2.03 -18.50 11.13
C ALA A 185 -0.51 -18.51 10.90
N ASP A 186 0.14 -19.65 11.05
CA ASP A 186 1.59 -19.82 10.81
C ASP A 186 1.97 -19.67 9.32
N LYS A 187 1.03 -19.87 8.40
CA LYS A 187 1.24 -19.65 6.97
C LYS A 187 1.08 -18.20 6.53
N ILE A 188 0.56 -17.34 7.41
CA ILE A 188 0.44 -15.90 7.17
C ILE A 188 1.74 -15.25 7.60
N THR A 189 2.68 -15.14 6.68
CA THR A 189 4.06 -14.69 6.95
C THR A 189 4.27 -13.19 6.76
N ALA A 190 3.25 -12.48 6.31
CA ALA A 190 3.29 -11.04 6.10
C ALA A 190 1.91 -10.41 6.27
N ILE A 191 1.91 -9.09 6.48
CA ILE A 191 0.74 -8.21 6.36
C ILE A 191 1.08 -7.04 5.46
N GLU A 192 0.05 -6.36 4.94
CA GLU A 192 0.20 -5.12 4.19
C GLU A 192 -0.19 -3.92 5.06
N THR A 193 0.62 -2.86 5.03
CA THR A 193 0.33 -1.58 5.70
C THR A 193 -0.95 -0.95 5.20
N GLY A 194 -1.07 -0.83 3.87
CA GLY A 194 -2.05 0.00 3.20
C GLY A 194 -1.89 1.48 3.61
N LEU A 195 -2.64 2.36 2.96
CA LEU A 195 -2.54 3.82 3.16
C LEU A 195 -2.93 4.32 4.57
N SER A 196 -3.30 3.44 5.48
CA SER A 196 -3.77 3.81 6.83
C SER A 196 -2.76 3.52 7.93
N SER A 197 -1.67 2.82 7.63
CA SER A 197 -0.59 2.54 8.58
C SER A 197 0.75 2.52 7.87
N ASP A 198 1.82 2.59 8.63
CA ASP A 198 3.20 2.45 8.17
C ASP A 198 3.93 1.34 8.94
N PRO A 199 5.14 0.94 8.54
CA PRO A 199 5.89 -0.08 9.25
C PRO A 199 6.17 0.23 10.71
N TYR A 200 6.40 1.50 11.07
CA TYR A 200 6.64 1.88 12.46
C TYR A 200 5.44 1.54 13.37
N MET A 201 4.22 1.81 12.92
CA MET A 201 3.00 1.42 13.63
C MET A 201 2.90 -0.10 13.79
N ASN A 202 3.29 -0.85 12.76
CA ASN A 202 3.22 -2.32 12.75
C ASN A 202 4.32 -2.99 13.60
N TRP A 203 5.50 -2.38 13.73
CA TRP A 203 6.58 -2.91 14.58
C TRP A 203 6.20 -2.97 16.06
N GLN A 204 5.22 -2.18 16.50
CA GLN A 204 4.72 -2.17 17.87
C GLN A 204 3.89 -3.43 18.21
N ILE A 205 3.50 -4.21 17.21
CA ILE A 205 2.63 -5.38 17.38
C ILE A 205 3.47 -6.64 17.55
N LYS A 206 3.42 -7.23 18.72
CA LYS A 206 4.26 -8.38 19.11
C LYS A 206 4.19 -9.56 18.12
N GLU A 207 3.01 -9.92 17.65
CA GLU A 207 2.85 -11.04 16.71
C GLU A 207 3.40 -10.74 15.31
N LEU A 208 3.68 -9.46 14.97
CA LEU A 208 4.27 -9.06 13.69
C LEU A 208 5.80 -9.01 13.70
N GLN A 209 6.47 -9.18 14.83
CA GLN A 209 7.93 -9.10 14.92
C GLN A 209 8.64 -10.11 14.03
N ASN A 210 8.05 -11.27 13.79
CA ASN A 210 8.59 -12.32 12.92
C ASN A 210 7.86 -12.42 11.56
N ARG A 211 7.10 -11.41 11.20
CA ARG A 211 6.37 -11.33 9.93
C ARG A 211 6.85 -10.14 9.11
N SER A 212 6.81 -10.29 7.80
CA SER A 212 7.16 -9.18 6.90
C SER A 212 6.06 -8.13 6.86
N ILE A 213 6.46 -6.88 6.92
CA ILE A 213 5.58 -5.74 6.69
C ILE A 213 5.79 -5.31 5.24
N LEU A 214 4.74 -5.37 4.44
CA LEU A 214 4.72 -5.05 3.02
C LEU A 214 3.90 -3.80 2.79
N SER A 215 4.24 -3.08 1.74
CA SER A 215 3.54 -1.86 1.35
C SER A 215 3.31 -1.88 -0.14
N PHE A 216 2.04 -1.69 -0.54
CA PHE A 216 1.61 -1.63 -1.92
C PHE A 216 0.52 -0.57 -2.07
N SER A 217 0.37 -0.03 -3.28
CA SER A 217 -0.39 1.21 -3.48
C SER A 217 -1.90 1.09 -3.41
N ASP A 218 -2.47 -0.10 -3.55
CA ASP A 218 -3.92 -0.30 -3.75
C ASP A 218 -4.45 0.66 -4.85
N ALA A 219 -3.71 0.73 -5.97
CA ALA A 219 -3.97 1.75 -6.97
C ALA A 219 -5.20 1.42 -7.83
N HIS A 220 -6.11 2.40 -7.90
CA HIS A 220 -7.31 2.39 -8.72
C HIS A 220 -7.15 3.24 -10.00
N SER A 221 -5.96 3.80 -10.24
CA SER A 221 -5.59 4.51 -11.45
C SER A 221 -4.07 4.46 -11.66
N PRO A 222 -3.58 4.53 -12.94
CA PRO A 222 -2.16 4.37 -13.22
C PRO A 222 -1.27 5.40 -12.53
N ALA A 223 -1.73 6.64 -12.40
CA ALA A 223 -0.99 7.72 -11.75
C ALA A 223 -0.72 7.47 -10.25
N LYS A 224 -1.53 6.64 -9.59
CA LYS A 224 -1.39 6.31 -8.16
C LYS A 224 -0.55 5.06 -7.89
N MET A 225 -0.13 4.33 -8.92
CA MET A 225 0.79 3.20 -8.77
C MET A 225 2.10 3.67 -8.13
N GLY A 226 2.68 2.84 -7.27
CA GLY A 226 3.96 3.11 -6.62
C GLY A 226 3.97 4.21 -5.57
N ARG A 227 2.79 4.75 -5.14
CA ARG A 227 2.72 5.64 -3.98
C ARG A 227 3.08 4.91 -2.68
N GLU A 228 2.89 3.60 -2.65
CA GLU A 228 3.49 2.65 -1.73
C GLU A 228 4.11 1.51 -2.54
N ALA A 229 5.24 0.99 -2.08
CA ALA A 229 5.94 -0.11 -2.74
C ALA A 229 6.88 -0.84 -1.78
N THR A 230 7.12 -2.11 -2.05
CA THR A 230 8.13 -2.93 -1.37
C THR A 230 9.33 -3.15 -2.28
N VAL A 231 10.53 -2.94 -1.75
CA VAL A 231 11.78 -3.08 -2.51
C VAL A 231 12.52 -4.34 -2.09
N PHE A 232 12.70 -5.24 -3.05
CA PHE A 232 13.48 -6.45 -2.88
C PHE A 232 14.92 -6.22 -3.29
N VAL A 233 15.87 -6.54 -2.39
CA VAL A 233 17.30 -6.35 -2.60
C VAL A 233 18.01 -7.70 -2.67
N SER A 234 18.84 -7.87 -3.69
CA SER A 234 19.67 -9.07 -3.84
C SER A 234 20.75 -9.13 -2.78
N LYS A 235 20.88 -10.27 -2.10
CA LYS A 235 21.97 -10.53 -1.13
C LYS A 235 23.31 -10.74 -1.82
N ASN A 236 23.31 -11.31 -3.04
CA ASN A 236 24.52 -11.78 -3.74
C ASN A 236 24.68 -11.21 -5.15
N GLY A 237 24.11 -10.03 -5.43
CA GLY A 237 24.20 -9.38 -6.74
C GLY A 237 23.38 -10.01 -7.86
N ASN A 238 22.46 -10.94 -7.55
CA ASN A 238 21.59 -11.57 -8.55
C ASN A 238 20.78 -10.52 -9.34
N SER A 239 20.81 -10.65 -10.67
CA SER A 239 20.14 -9.74 -11.60
C SER A 239 18.74 -10.21 -12.04
N LYS A 240 18.34 -11.40 -11.65
CA LYS A 240 17.02 -11.98 -11.98
C LYS A 240 16.32 -12.36 -10.69
N ILE A 241 15.06 -11.96 -10.57
CA ILE A 241 14.16 -12.31 -9.47
C ILE A 241 13.01 -13.15 -10.01
N THR A 242 12.57 -14.12 -9.22
CA THR A 242 11.50 -15.07 -9.55
C THR A 242 10.37 -14.95 -8.54
N TYR A 243 9.19 -15.53 -8.82
CA TYR A 243 8.12 -15.66 -7.84
C TYR A 243 8.60 -16.31 -6.53
N GLN A 244 9.39 -17.40 -6.66
CA GLN A 244 9.92 -18.11 -5.50
C GLN A 244 10.91 -17.25 -4.69
N ASP A 245 11.72 -16.42 -5.36
CA ASP A 245 12.61 -15.49 -4.66
C ASP A 245 11.82 -14.43 -3.87
N ILE A 246 10.73 -13.90 -4.44
CA ILE A 246 9.83 -12.97 -3.75
C ILE A 246 9.18 -13.67 -2.55
N ARG A 247 8.63 -14.87 -2.75
CA ARG A 247 8.01 -15.66 -1.69
C ARG A 247 8.97 -15.92 -0.52
N LEU A 248 10.17 -16.43 -0.81
CA LEU A 248 11.17 -16.70 0.22
C LEU A 248 11.66 -15.44 0.93
N ALA A 249 11.75 -14.30 0.22
CA ALA A 249 12.09 -13.02 0.82
C ALA A 249 10.98 -12.53 1.78
N ILE A 250 9.72 -12.68 1.40
CA ILE A 250 8.56 -12.34 2.24
C ILE A 250 8.49 -13.26 3.46
N MET A 251 8.77 -14.54 3.31
CA MET A 251 8.85 -15.51 4.41
C MET A 251 10.10 -15.34 5.27
N GLN A 252 10.99 -14.43 4.95
CA GLN A 252 12.27 -14.16 5.65
C GLN A 252 13.17 -15.41 5.75
N GLU A 253 13.11 -16.28 4.76
CA GLU A 253 13.87 -17.53 4.74
C GLU A 253 15.37 -17.28 4.65
N LYS A 254 16.17 -18.02 5.44
CA LYS A 254 17.63 -17.86 5.51
C LYS A 254 18.31 -18.08 4.16
N GLN A 255 17.83 -19.06 3.38
CA GLN A 255 18.34 -19.41 2.04
C GLN A 255 17.85 -18.46 0.92
N ALA A 256 16.96 -17.51 1.22
CA ALA A 256 16.47 -16.56 0.23
C ALA A 256 17.63 -15.75 -0.39
N LYS A 257 17.65 -15.68 -1.72
CA LYS A 257 18.62 -14.88 -2.48
C LYS A 257 18.35 -13.38 -2.41
N PHE A 258 17.12 -13.02 -2.08
CA PHE A 258 16.65 -11.66 -1.90
C PHE A 258 16.14 -11.47 -0.49
N LYS A 259 16.04 -10.21 -0.08
CA LYS A 259 15.38 -9.78 1.14
C LYS A 259 14.58 -8.53 0.86
N ILE A 260 13.63 -8.20 1.72
CA ILE A 260 13.02 -6.87 1.75
C ILE A 260 14.11 -5.89 2.20
N GLY A 261 14.46 -4.94 1.36
CA GLY A 261 15.48 -3.93 1.63
C GLY A 261 14.90 -2.73 2.35
N TYR A 262 13.74 -2.26 1.88
CA TYR A 262 12.98 -1.15 2.46
C TYR A 262 11.58 -1.10 1.85
N THR A 263 10.71 -0.28 2.45
CA THR A 263 9.42 0.06 1.85
C THR A 263 9.32 1.57 1.59
N ILE A 264 8.45 1.92 0.66
CA ILE A 264 8.06 3.28 0.33
C ILE A 264 6.63 3.42 0.81
N GLU A 265 6.40 4.44 1.62
CA GLU A 265 5.14 4.64 2.32
C GLU A 265 4.50 5.97 1.93
N PHE A 266 3.21 5.97 1.97
CA PHE A 266 2.38 7.15 2.01
C PHE A 266 2.32 7.68 3.46
N TYR A 267 1.79 8.88 3.66
CA TYR A 267 1.56 9.42 5.01
C TYR A 267 0.24 8.89 5.57
N PRO A 268 0.23 7.97 6.56
CA PRO A 268 -1.01 7.37 7.07
C PRO A 268 -1.97 8.38 7.70
N GLU A 269 -1.47 9.55 8.10
CA GLU A 269 -2.26 10.65 8.61
C GLU A 269 -3.23 11.22 7.56
N GLU A 270 -2.94 11.09 6.27
CA GLU A 270 -3.85 11.46 5.19
C GLU A 270 -5.04 10.51 5.07
N GLY A 271 -4.92 9.31 5.63
CA GLY A 271 -5.98 8.30 5.65
C GLY A 271 -7.24 8.79 6.37
N LYS A 272 -8.40 8.35 5.87
CA LYS A 272 -9.75 8.76 6.36
C LYS A 272 -10.04 8.44 7.83
N TYR A 273 -9.25 7.60 8.47
CA TYR A 273 -9.56 7.01 9.77
C TYR A 273 -8.37 7.03 10.72
N HIS A 274 -7.44 7.97 10.53
CA HIS A 274 -6.21 8.01 11.34
C HIS A 274 -6.51 8.22 12.81
N PHE A 275 -7.26 9.27 13.15
CA PHE A 275 -7.71 9.54 14.52
C PHE A 275 -9.16 9.12 14.78
N THR A 276 -9.47 8.92 16.06
CA THR A 276 -10.85 8.68 16.52
C THR A 276 -11.67 9.94 16.38
N GLY A 277 -12.90 9.85 15.84
CA GLY A 277 -13.71 11.05 15.69
C GLY A 277 -15.14 10.84 15.25
N HIS A 278 -15.85 11.96 15.08
CA HIS A 278 -17.21 12.04 14.54
C HIS A 278 -17.34 13.26 13.62
N ARG A 279 -17.27 13.03 12.31
CA ARG A 279 -17.22 14.10 11.29
C ARG A 279 -18.40 15.06 11.35
N ASN A 280 -19.63 14.55 11.63
CA ASN A 280 -20.84 15.38 11.66
C ASN A 280 -20.83 16.40 12.82
N CYS A 281 -20.02 16.15 13.85
CA CYS A 281 -19.85 17.06 15.00
C CYS A 281 -18.50 17.78 14.95
N ASN A 282 -17.70 17.56 13.89
CA ASN A 282 -16.31 18.03 13.77
C ASN A 282 -15.50 17.74 15.05
N TYR A 283 -15.70 16.57 15.64
CA TYR A 283 -15.06 16.15 16.88
C TYR A 283 -14.00 15.08 16.61
N VAL A 284 -12.81 15.31 17.10
CA VAL A 284 -11.65 14.42 16.92
C VAL A 284 -10.88 14.30 18.23
N GLN A 285 -10.25 13.17 18.48
CA GLN A 285 -9.41 12.94 19.64
C GLN A 285 -8.22 12.02 19.32
N THR A 286 -7.09 12.30 19.98
CA THR A 286 -5.91 11.44 19.93
C THR A 286 -6.16 10.10 20.63
N PRO A 287 -5.27 9.10 20.47
CA PRO A 287 -5.34 7.85 21.23
C PRO A 287 -5.44 8.07 22.75
N ASP A 288 -4.61 8.95 23.31
CA ASP A 288 -4.66 9.28 24.75
C ASP A 288 -6.00 9.86 25.18
N GLN A 289 -6.53 10.78 24.40
CA GLN A 289 -7.86 11.34 24.65
C GLN A 289 -8.96 10.28 24.50
N THR A 290 -8.82 9.34 23.54
CA THR A 290 -9.78 8.25 23.37
C THR A 290 -9.76 7.31 24.56
N ARG A 291 -8.58 6.97 25.11
CA ARG A 291 -8.48 6.18 26.36
C ARG A 291 -9.14 6.89 27.54
N LYS A 292 -8.94 8.19 27.67
CA LYS A 292 -9.48 8.99 28.78
C LYS A 292 -10.96 9.27 28.66
N ASN A 293 -11.44 9.64 27.47
CA ASN A 293 -12.78 10.16 27.26
C ASN A 293 -13.76 9.09 26.74
N GLY A 294 -13.26 7.93 26.33
CA GLY A 294 -14.04 6.85 25.71
C GLY A 294 -14.42 7.15 24.27
N THR A 295 -15.29 6.29 23.73
CA THR A 295 -15.64 6.26 22.32
C THR A 295 -17.09 6.79 22.05
N ILE A 296 -17.59 7.67 22.90
CA ILE A 296 -18.90 8.32 22.74
C ILE A 296 -18.71 9.81 22.45
N CYS A 297 -19.29 10.31 21.37
CA CYS A 297 -19.22 11.71 21.00
C CYS A 297 -19.83 12.60 22.10
N PRO A 298 -19.08 13.57 22.67
CA PRO A 298 -19.59 14.44 23.73
C PRO A 298 -20.70 15.36 23.23
N VAL A 299 -20.76 15.65 21.93
CA VAL A 299 -21.74 16.57 21.32
C VAL A 299 -23.08 15.87 21.08
N CYS A 300 -23.11 14.77 20.35
CA CYS A 300 -24.38 14.13 19.94
C CYS A 300 -24.65 12.77 20.62
N LYS A 301 -23.76 12.31 21.51
CA LYS A 301 -23.86 11.06 22.27
C LYS A 301 -23.88 9.77 21.42
N ARG A 302 -23.56 9.85 20.12
CA ARG A 302 -23.40 8.68 19.26
C ARG A 302 -21.98 8.09 19.40
N PRO A 303 -21.78 6.80 19.03
CA PRO A 303 -20.44 6.21 18.99
C PRO A 303 -19.52 6.99 18.04
N LEU A 304 -18.26 7.15 18.44
CA LEU A 304 -17.19 7.62 17.58
C LEU A 304 -16.70 6.48 16.67
N THR A 305 -16.24 6.82 15.49
CA THR A 305 -15.41 5.89 14.69
C THR A 305 -14.02 5.84 15.32
N VAL A 306 -13.65 4.66 15.84
CA VAL A 306 -12.34 4.44 16.45
C VAL A 306 -11.24 4.53 15.39
N GLY A 307 -10.27 5.39 15.60
CA GLY A 307 -9.19 5.65 14.68
C GLY A 307 -8.14 4.53 14.67
N VAL A 308 -7.44 4.43 13.53
CA VAL A 308 -6.38 3.43 13.33
C VAL A 308 -5.28 3.56 14.39
N MET A 309 -4.82 4.78 14.66
CA MET A 309 -3.74 5.01 15.62
C MET A 309 -4.11 4.53 17.03
N HIS A 310 -5.34 4.79 17.48
CA HIS A 310 -5.83 4.28 18.77
C HIS A 310 -5.88 2.74 18.78
N ARG A 311 -6.37 2.14 17.67
CA ARG A 311 -6.46 0.68 17.57
C ARG A 311 -5.09 0.00 17.57
N VAL A 312 -4.09 0.60 16.92
CA VAL A 312 -2.70 0.11 16.95
C VAL A 312 -2.15 0.16 18.38
N GLU A 313 -2.33 1.28 19.08
CA GLU A 313 -1.87 1.42 20.47
C GLU A 313 -2.56 0.46 21.42
N ASP A 314 -3.86 0.17 21.22
CA ASP A 314 -4.58 -0.82 22.04
C ASP A 314 -4.01 -2.23 21.88
N LEU A 315 -3.59 -2.61 20.68
CA LEU A 315 -3.00 -3.93 20.40
C LEU A 315 -1.51 -3.99 20.73
N ALA A 316 -0.80 -2.88 20.74
CA ALA A 316 0.62 -2.79 21.07
C ALA A 316 0.94 -3.15 22.53
N LYS A 317 0.04 -2.84 23.48
CA LYS A 317 0.09 -3.16 24.92
C LYS A 317 1.31 -2.65 25.72
N ASP A 318 2.50 -2.67 25.13
CA ASP A 318 3.77 -2.35 25.80
C ASP A 318 4.20 -0.87 25.60
N GLY A 319 3.32 -0.05 24.98
CA GLY A 319 3.60 1.34 24.65
C GLY A 319 4.25 1.50 23.28
N PHE A 320 4.46 2.77 22.90
CA PHE A 320 5.05 3.12 21.61
C PHE A 320 6.49 3.64 21.82
N ASP A 321 7.44 3.03 21.13
CA ASP A 321 8.81 3.56 21.04
C ASP A 321 8.80 4.84 20.21
N LYS A 322 9.84 5.68 20.34
CA LYS A 322 9.98 6.86 19.50
C LYS A 322 10.54 6.48 18.14
N GLU A 323 10.01 7.09 17.08
CA GLU A 323 10.60 6.99 15.75
C GLU A 323 12.08 7.37 15.75
N VAL A 324 12.91 6.51 15.16
CA VAL A 324 14.33 6.79 14.92
C VAL A 324 14.57 6.94 13.42
N TYR A 325 15.21 8.02 13.02
CA TYR A 325 15.46 8.29 11.61
C TYR A 325 16.92 8.65 11.33
N LYS A 326 17.32 8.41 10.09
CA LYS A 326 18.62 8.76 9.54
C LYS A 326 18.43 9.48 8.21
N THR A 327 19.20 10.54 8.00
CA THR A 327 19.22 11.25 6.71
C THR A 327 20.38 10.73 5.88
N ASN A 328 20.14 10.35 4.63
CA ASN A 328 21.18 9.93 3.71
C ASN A 328 21.84 11.11 3.00
N SER A 329 22.84 10.85 2.16
CA SER A 329 23.60 11.88 1.40
C SER A 329 22.73 12.69 0.43
N ASN A 330 21.55 12.21 0.04
CA ASN A 330 20.62 12.88 -0.85
C ASN A 330 19.56 13.70 -0.08
N GLY A 331 19.69 13.81 1.25
CA GLY A 331 18.77 14.55 2.11
C GLY A 331 17.48 13.80 2.42
N VAL A 332 17.38 12.51 2.09
CA VAL A 332 16.18 11.70 2.33
C VAL A 332 16.17 11.17 3.76
N LYS A 333 15.07 11.44 4.48
CA LYS A 333 14.81 10.98 5.84
C LYS A 333 14.29 9.53 5.82
N TRP A 334 15.09 8.60 6.32
CA TRP A 334 14.74 7.20 6.48
C TRP A 334 14.33 6.90 7.91
N ILE A 335 13.20 6.26 8.10
CA ILE A 335 12.78 5.75 9.41
C ILE A 335 13.36 4.35 9.58
N THR A 336 13.98 4.09 10.73
CA THR A 336 14.72 2.85 11.01
C THR A 336 14.24 2.23 12.31
N ASP A 337 14.17 0.90 12.32
CA ASP A 337 13.92 0.15 13.54
C ASP A 337 15.15 0.21 14.46
N PRO A 338 15.04 0.72 15.69
CA PRO A 338 16.12 0.75 16.67
C PRO A 338 16.72 -0.62 16.95
N ALA A 339 15.88 -1.65 16.97
CA ALA A 339 16.29 -3.04 17.20
C ALA A 339 16.97 -3.67 15.97
N LYS A 340 16.89 -3.03 14.79
CA LYS A 340 17.43 -3.52 13.51
C LYS A 340 16.87 -4.88 13.08
N ILE A 341 15.69 -5.23 13.51
CA ILE A 341 14.99 -6.46 13.15
C ILE A 341 14.30 -6.26 11.80
N HIS A 342 13.67 -5.09 11.61
CA HIS A 342 12.90 -4.77 10.42
C HIS A 342 13.69 -3.89 9.44
N PRO A 343 13.38 -3.99 8.12
CA PRO A 343 13.94 -3.08 7.12
C PRO A 343 13.45 -1.64 7.35
N PRO A 344 14.27 -0.63 6.98
CA PRO A 344 13.87 0.77 7.05
C PRO A 344 12.77 1.09 6.04
N PHE A 345 12.15 2.27 6.21
CA PHE A 345 11.22 2.80 5.23
C PHE A 345 11.37 4.30 5.03
N VAL A 346 10.74 4.82 3.97
CA VAL A 346 10.71 6.24 3.64
C VAL A 346 9.28 6.68 3.35
N LYS A 347 8.86 7.82 3.91
CA LYS A 347 7.57 8.44 3.58
C LYS A 347 7.75 9.44 2.43
N LEU A 348 6.93 9.35 1.39
CA LEU A 348 7.00 10.19 0.21
C LEU A 348 5.63 10.77 -0.15
N VAL A 349 5.65 11.90 -0.85
CA VAL A 349 4.49 12.47 -1.56
C VAL A 349 4.71 12.25 -3.05
N PRO A 350 3.70 11.81 -3.83
CA PRO A 350 3.84 11.61 -5.27
C PRO A 350 4.33 12.87 -6.01
N LEU A 351 5.23 12.70 -6.97
CA LEU A 351 5.86 13.82 -7.69
C LEU A 351 4.86 14.73 -8.40
N ASN A 352 3.78 14.17 -8.95
CA ASN A 352 2.73 14.95 -9.59
C ASN A 352 1.98 15.87 -8.59
N GLU A 353 1.85 15.46 -7.33
CA GLU A 353 1.27 16.27 -6.25
C GLU A 353 2.24 17.39 -5.83
N ILE A 354 3.54 17.08 -5.72
CA ILE A 354 4.59 18.07 -5.48
C ILE A 354 4.58 19.14 -6.58
N ILE A 355 4.53 18.73 -7.85
CA ILE A 355 4.49 19.65 -8.99
C ILE A 355 3.20 20.50 -8.94
N ALA A 356 2.06 19.86 -8.69
CA ALA A 356 0.77 20.55 -8.66
C ALA A 356 0.74 21.67 -7.60
N GLU A 357 1.19 21.36 -6.39
CA GLU A 357 1.25 22.34 -5.30
C GLU A 357 2.28 23.42 -5.58
N SER A 358 3.46 23.08 -6.09
CA SER A 358 4.50 24.04 -6.45
C SER A 358 4.07 25.03 -7.55
N LEU A 359 3.21 24.59 -8.46
CA LEU A 359 2.70 25.41 -9.57
C LEU A 359 1.32 26.03 -9.29
N HIS A 360 0.81 25.89 -8.05
CA HIS A 360 -0.54 26.33 -7.69
C HIS A 360 -1.60 25.85 -8.69
N SER A 361 -1.58 24.54 -8.98
CA SER A 361 -2.42 23.91 -9.99
C SER A 361 -3.01 22.60 -9.50
N THR A 362 -3.95 22.02 -10.26
CA THR A 362 -4.48 20.70 -9.97
C THR A 362 -3.58 19.61 -10.56
N VAL A 363 -3.51 18.44 -9.93
CA VAL A 363 -2.77 17.27 -10.41
C VAL A 363 -3.21 16.85 -11.82
N SER A 364 -4.48 17.05 -12.17
CA SER A 364 -5.05 16.69 -13.48
C SER A 364 -4.72 17.68 -14.60
N SER A 365 -4.15 18.86 -14.29
CA SER A 365 -3.86 19.89 -15.30
C SER A 365 -2.78 19.44 -16.27
N GLN A 366 -2.88 19.92 -17.54
CA GLN A 366 -1.94 19.54 -18.58
C GLN A 366 -0.50 19.95 -18.25
N LYS A 367 -0.30 21.17 -17.70
CA LYS A 367 1.03 21.65 -17.32
C LYS A 367 1.72 20.77 -16.26
N VAL A 368 0.95 20.16 -15.35
CA VAL A 368 1.50 19.23 -14.33
C VAL A 368 1.90 17.93 -15.00
N LYS A 369 1.06 17.39 -15.88
CA LYS A 369 1.34 16.16 -16.65
C LYS A 369 2.57 16.32 -17.53
N ASP A 370 2.64 17.41 -18.28
CA ASP A 370 3.77 17.67 -19.20
C ASP A 370 5.10 17.81 -18.43
N LEU A 371 5.08 18.50 -17.28
CA LEU A 371 6.29 18.62 -16.46
C LEU A 371 6.67 17.30 -15.81
N PHE A 372 5.70 16.53 -15.33
CA PHE A 372 5.93 15.20 -14.78
C PHE A 372 6.57 14.28 -15.83
N ASP A 373 6.01 14.22 -17.04
CA ASP A 373 6.53 13.41 -18.14
C ASP A 373 7.95 13.85 -18.55
N LYS A 374 8.17 15.15 -18.70
CA LYS A 374 9.50 15.73 -18.99
C LYS A 374 10.54 15.33 -17.93
N LEU A 375 10.17 15.41 -16.65
CA LEU A 375 11.09 15.04 -15.58
C LEU A 375 11.41 13.56 -15.58
N CYS A 376 10.41 12.70 -15.78
CA CYS A 376 10.61 11.26 -15.86
C CYS A 376 11.46 10.85 -17.08
N GLU A 377 11.30 11.53 -18.21
CA GLU A 377 12.12 11.30 -19.42
C GLU A 377 13.58 11.71 -19.23
N ASN A 378 13.84 12.86 -18.61
CA ASN A 378 15.17 13.44 -18.50
C ASN A 378 15.95 12.99 -17.28
N LEU A 379 15.29 12.69 -16.16
CA LEU A 379 15.90 12.36 -14.88
C LEU A 379 15.63 10.91 -14.43
N GLY A 380 14.97 10.14 -15.27
CA GLY A 380 14.54 8.78 -14.98
C GLY A 380 13.15 8.73 -14.33
N SER A 381 12.90 7.72 -13.51
CA SER A 381 11.57 7.52 -12.93
C SER A 381 11.26 8.46 -11.77
N GLU A 382 9.96 8.57 -11.42
CA GLU A 382 9.49 9.31 -10.24
C GLU A 382 10.25 8.92 -8.97
N LEU A 383 10.37 7.62 -8.67
CA LEU A 383 11.09 7.17 -7.48
C LEU A 383 12.58 7.49 -7.53
N ASN A 384 13.20 7.46 -8.73
CA ASN A 384 14.57 7.93 -8.89
C ASN A 384 14.70 9.44 -8.57
N ILE A 385 13.76 10.25 -9.07
CA ILE A 385 13.71 11.69 -8.83
C ILE A 385 13.51 11.96 -7.33
N LEU A 386 12.59 11.26 -6.67
CA LEU A 386 12.28 11.49 -5.27
C LEU A 386 13.38 11.01 -4.31
N LEU A 387 14.15 9.99 -4.67
CA LEU A 387 15.12 9.35 -3.76
C LEU A 387 16.60 9.63 -4.07
N LYS A 388 16.95 9.81 -5.37
CA LYS A 388 18.34 9.72 -5.80
C LYS A 388 18.86 10.96 -6.55
N VAL A 389 18.06 11.59 -7.38
CA VAL A 389 18.48 12.73 -8.23
C VAL A 389 18.91 13.93 -7.37
N PRO A 390 20.07 14.56 -7.60
CA PRO A 390 20.47 15.78 -6.89
C PRO A 390 19.47 16.90 -7.08
N ILE A 391 19.20 17.69 -6.03
CA ILE A 391 18.28 18.83 -6.09
C ILE A 391 18.66 19.84 -7.18
N SER A 392 19.95 20.06 -7.39
CA SER A 392 20.47 20.95 -8.46
C SER A 392 20.04 20.51 -9.87
N GLU A 393 19.95 19.20 -10.13
CA GLU A 393 19.49 18.69 -11.42
C GLU A 393 17.97 18.87 -11.59
N ILE A 394 17.22 18.69 -10.50
CA ILE A 394 15.77 18.96 -10.50
C ILE A 394 15.52 20.46 -10.73
N THR A 395 16.31 21.34 -10.10
CA THR A 395 16.23 22.81 -10.31
C THR A 395 16.40 23.18 -11.78
N LYS A 396 17.40 22.62 -12.46
CA LYS A 396 17.66 22.86 -13.89
C LYS A 396 16.48 22.47 -14.79
N GLN A 397 15.77 21.38 -14.46
CA GLN A 397 14.72 20.83 -15.30
C GLN A 397 13.31 21.39 -15.00
N ALA A 398 13.02 21.65 -13.73
CA ALA A 398 11.68 22.00 -13.23
C ALA A 398 11.59 23.37 -12.53
N GLY A 399 12.72 24.05 -12.34
CA GLY A 399 12.77 25.30 -11.59
C GLY A 399 12.89 25.12 -10.08
N GLU A 400 13.21 26.22 -9.40
CA GLU A 400 13.55 26.23 -7.98
C GLU A 400 12.40 25.76 -7.08
N LYS A 401 11.16 26.19 -7.37
CA LYS A 401 10.00 25.89 -6.52
C LYS A 401 9.69 24.40 -6.45
N VAL A 402 9.73 23.69 -7.59
CA VAL A 402 9.52 22.23 -7.63
C VAL A 402 10.68 21.50 -6.93
N ALA A 403 11.92 21.93 -7.15
CA ALA A 403 13.10 21.37 -6.49
C ALA A 403 13.03 21.51 -4.97
N GLN A 404 12.65 22.68 -4.45
CA GLN A 404 12.39 22.91 -3.03
C GLN A 404 11.27 21.99 -2.50
N GLY A 405 10.19 21.79 -3.29
CA GLY A 405 9.11 20.87 -2.93
C GLY A 405 9.61 19.44 -2.73
N VAL A 406 10.43 18.94 -3.66
CA VAL A 406 11.07 17.63 -3.52
C VAL A 406 12.00 17.56 -2.31
N GLU A 407 12.79 18.61 -2.07
CA GLU A 407 13.69 18.69 -0.91
C GLU A 407 12.92 18.64 0.42
N LYS A 408 11.82 19.40 0.52
CA LYS A 408 10.95 19.40 1.71
C LYS A 408 10.36 18.00 1.97
N VAL A 409 9.84 17.34 0.95
CA VAL A 409 9.33 15.95 1.06
C VAL A 409 10.42 15.00 1.51
N ARG A 410 11.63 15.06 0.93
CA ARG A 410 12.76 14.23 1.34
C ARG A 410 13.11 14.39 2.82
N LYS A 411 13.05 15.61 3.33
CA LYS A 411 13.32 15.95 4.74
C LYS A 411 12.15 15.64 5.67
N GLY A 412 10.95 15.42 5.15
CA GLY A 412 9.72 15.36 5.92
C GLY A 412 9.32 16.70 6.51
N ASP A 413 9.79 17.82 5.93
CA ASP A 413 9.42 19.20 6.32
C ASP A 413 8.14 19.62 5.61
N ILE A 414 7.03 19.01 6.01
CA ILE A 414 5.69 19.18 5.43
C ILE A 414 4.65 19.41 6.53
N GLU A 415 3.51 19.96 6.17
CA GLU A 415 2.39 20.17 7.08
C GLU A 415 1.41 19.00 6.98
N ILE A 416 0.99 18.46 8.13
CA ILE A 416 0.11 17.30 8.19
C ILE A 416 -1.07 17.62 9.10
N ILE A 417 -2.28 17.35 8.62
CA ILE A 417 -3.52 17.31 9.41
C ILE A 417 -4.11 15.92 9.26
N ALA A 418 -4.24 15.21 10.37
CA ALA A 418 -4.73 13.84 10.35
C ALA A 418 -6.22 13.76 10.01
N GLY A 419 -6.59 12.74 9.24
CA GLY A 419 -7.97 12.43 8.91
C GLY A 419 -8.70 11.68 10.01
N PHE A 420 -10.03 11.72 10.00
CA PHE A 420 -10.88 11.04 10.97
C PHE A 420 -12.28 10.78 10.41
N ASP A 421 -12.92 9.72 10.85
CA ASP A 421 -14.32 9.38 10.58
C ASP A 421 -14.78 9.56 9.11
N GLY A 422 -13.98 9.10 8.16
CA GLY A 422 -14.28 9.18 6.73
C GLY A 422 -13.87 10.49 6.05
N GLN A 423 -13.32 11.45 6.77
CA GLN A 423 -12.67 12.64 6.22
C GLN A 423 -11.19 12.36 5.99
N TYR A 424 -10.71 12.69 4.80
CA TYR A 424 -9.28 12.61 4.51
C TYR A 424 -8.50 13.62 5.33
N GLY A 425 -7.32 13.23 5.78
CA GLY A 425 -6.33 14.16 6.25
C GLY A 425 -5.78 15.03 5.11
N ILE A 426 -4.90 15.92 5.47
CA ILE A 426 -4.28 16.86 4.52
C ILE A 426 -2.76 16.78 4.72
N VAL A 427 -2.06 16.51 3.62
CA VAL A 427 -0.61 16.64 3.53
C VAL A 427 -0.31 17.82 2.61
N LYS A 428 0.48 18.78 3.06
CA LYS A 428 0.88 19.98 2.32
C LYS A 428 2.37 20.21 2.42
N ILE A 429 2.96 20.52 1.29
CA ILE A 429 4.40 20.82 1.20
C ILE A 429 4.70 22.23 1.71
N TRP A 430 3.77 23.15 1.48
CA TRP A 430 3.90 24.56 1.85
C TRP A 430 2.91 24.93 2.95
N LYS A 431 3.36 25.76 3.90
CA LYS A 431 2.48 26.35 4.93
C LYS A 431 1.46 27.26 4.27
N ASP A 432 0.18 26.98 4.48
CA ASP A 432 -0.94 27.77 3.99
C ASP A 432 -1.69 28.40 5.17
N ALA A 433 -2.17 29.64 5.01
CA ALA A 433 -2.93 30.35 6.04
C ALA A 433 -4.20 29.58 6.46
N GLN A 434 -4.89 28.96 5.51
CA GLN A 434 -6.09 28.15 5.79
C GLN A 434 -5.79 26.88 6.59
N ILE A 435 -4.57 26.36 6.47
CA ILE A 435 -4.14 25.19 7.23
C ILE A 435 -3.81 25.59 8.66
N LYS A 436 -3.21 26.76 8.87
CA LYS A 436 -2.96 27.27 10.22
C LYS A 436 -4.24 27.40 11.02
N GLU A 437 -5.35 27.90 10.43
CA GLU A 437 -6.65 27.93 11.10
C GLU A 437 -7.14 26.52 11.46
N LYS A 438 -7.12 25.58 10.50
CA LYS A 438 -7.53 24.20 10.75
C LYS A 438 -6.63 23.48 11.75
N GLN A 439 -5.33 23.74 11.74
CA GLN A 439 -4.40 23.18 12.73
C GLN A 439 -4.65 23.77 14.12
N GLN A 440 -4.90 25.08 14.23
CA GLN A 440 -5.24 25.74 15.49
C GLN A 440 -6.57 25.22 16.05
N ASP A 441 -7.59 25.03 15.21
CA ASP A 441 -8.87 24.41 15.63
C ASP A 441 -8.67 22.98 16.10
N LEU A 442 -7.88 22.19 15.37
CA LEU A 442 -7.55 20.84 15.73
C LEU A 442 -6.69 20.77 17.00
N ALA A 443 -5.67 21.62 17.09
CA ALA A 443 -4.80 21.72 18.26
C ALA A 443 -5.58 22.11 19.53
N SER A 444 -6.50 23.05 19.42
CA SER A 444 -7.37 23.45 20.53
C SER A 444 -8.26 22.29 21.01
N GLN A 445 -8.77 21.46 20.09
CA GLN A 445 -9.54 20.26 20.41
C GLN A 445 -8.65 19.14 21.00
N LEU A 446 -7.43 19.03 20.52
CA LEU A 446 -6.48 17.98 20.92
C LEU A 446 -5.66 18.38 22.15
N GLY A 447 -5.71 19.67 22.60
CA GLY A 447 -4.91 20.13 23.73
C GLY A 447 -3.41 20.05 23.50
N ILE A 448 -2.97 20.25 22.26
CA ILE A 448 -1.56 20.20 21.83
C ILE A 448 -1.10 21.62 21.52
N ASP A 449 -0.04 22.08 22.20
CA ASP A 449 0.69 23.31 21.83
C ASP A 449 1.73 22.97 20.75
N PHE A 450 1.68 23.66 19.60
CA PHE A 450 2.63 23.53 18.49
C PHE A 450 3.79 24.50 18.62
#